data_2c0bb909206767f93d700081d588906b
#
_entry.id   2c0bb909206767f93d700081d588906b
#
_cell.length_a   1.000
_cell.length_b   1.000
_cell.length_c   1.000
_cell.angle_alpha   90.00
_cell.angle_beta   90.00
_cell.angle_gamma   90.00
#
_symmetry.space_group_name_H-M   'P 1'
#
loop_
_entity.id
_entity.type
_entity.pdbx_description
1 polymer ?
#
loop_
_entity_poly.entity_id
_entity_poly.type
_entity_poly.pdbx_seq_one_letter_code
_entity_poly.pdbx_strand_id
1 'polypeptide(L)'
;LRTIDHATLPEIKGNQRLGPCVGQVGNFICIGLNYSDHCKESGMDVPSEPVIFSKVTSAICGPDDDVIIPRNAIKTDWEVELGVVIGKPARYVDEKSALDHVAGYCVINDLSEREFQLERDGQWIKGKSCDTFGPIGPWLVTPDEVGNPQNLDLWLEVDGKRYQDGNTRTMIFGV
;
A
#
# COMPACT_ATOMS: atom_id res chain seq x y z
N LEU A 1 1.00 2.59 21.62
CA LEU A 1 1.14 4.00 21.21
C LEU A 1 0.31 4.93 22.12
N ARG A 2 -0.96 4.63 22.39
CA ARG A 2 -1.86 5.48 23.22
C ARG A 2 -1.36 5.82 24.62
N THR A 3 -0.38 5.08 25.14
CA THR A 3 0.17 5.27 26.50
C THR A 3 1.53 5.96 26.52
N ILE A 4 2.05 6.35 25.36
CA ILE A 4 3.35 7.01 25.27
C ILE A 4 3.17 8.50 25.55
N ASP A 5 3.88 9.00 26.54
CA ASP A 5 3.99 10.45 26.76
C ASP A 5 4.97 11.03 25.74
N HIS A 6 4.44 11.74 24.77
CA HIS A 6 5.21 12.33 23.67
C HIS A 6 6.28 13.32 24.18
N ALA A 7 6.06 13.99 25.32
CA ALA A 7 7.02 14.92 25.89
C ALA A 7 8.31 14.23 26.39
N THR A 8 8.27 12.91 26.58
CA THR A 8 9.44 12.13 27.04
C THR A 8 10.26 11.55 25.87
N LEU A 9 9.78 11.68 24.64
CA LEU A 9 10.50 11.17 23.48
C LEU A 9 11.60 12.14 23.05
N PRO A 10 12.75 11.63 22.58
CA PRO A 10 13.79 12.48 22.04
C PRO A 10 13.33 13.22 20.78
N GLU A 11 13.57 14.52 20.73
CA GLU A 11 13.33 15.31 19.53
C GLU A 11 14.36 14.96 18.46
N ILE A 12 13.90 14.61 17.27
CA ILE A 12 14.76 14.39 16.11
C ILE A 12 14.99 15.72 15.41
N LYS A 13 16.26 16.16 15.35
CA LYS A 13 16.64 17.43 14.71
C LYS A 13 17.16 17.23 13.30
N GLY A 14 16.87 18.22 12.46
CA GLY A 14 17.31 18.23 11.06
C GLY A 14 16.46 17.35 10.14
N ASN A 15 16.87 17.30 8.88
CA ASN A 15 16.18 16.51 7.85
C ASN A 15 16.75 15.09 7.85
N GLN A 16 16.17 14.19 8.66
CA GLN A 16 16.58 12.80 8.73
C GLN A 16 15.85 11.98 7.68
N ARG A 17 16.56 11.01 7.07
CA ARG A 17 15.92 10.02 6.21
C ARG A 17 14.86 9.24 7.01
N LEU A 18 13.63 9.18 6.48
CA LEU A 18 12.58 8.34 7.03
C LEU A 18 12.72 6.91 6.47
N GLY A 19 12.79 5.93 7.33
CA GLY A 19 12.64 4.53 6.94
C GLY A 19 11.16 4.17 6.76
N PRO A 20 10.87 2.91 6.41
CA PRO A 20 9.51 2.40 6.38
C PRO A 20 8.81 2.63 7.72
N CYS A 21 7.55 3.09 7.70
CA CYS A 21 6.80 3.40 8.93
C CYS A 21 6.40 2.15 9.73
N VAL A 22 6.59 0.95 9.16
CA VAL A 22 6.36 -0.36 9.81
C VAL A 22 7.61 -1.21 9.67
N GLY A 23 8.15 -1.68 10.80
CA GLY A 23 9.27 -2.62 10.83
C GLY A 23 8.81 -4.09 10.91
N GLN A 24 9.71 -5.02 10.55
CA GLN A 24 9.50 -6.47 10.68
C GLN A 24 8.20 -6.98 10.04
N VAL A 25 7.90 -6.52 8.84
CA VAL A 25 6.73 -6.98 8.09
C VAL A 25 6.90 -8.45 7.73
N GLY A 26 6.01 -9.31 8.24
CA GLY A 26 6.05 -10.74 7.96
C GLY A 26 5.48 -11.10 6.58
N ASN A 27 4.38 -10.46 6.20
CA ASN A 27 3.72 -10.65 4.92
C ASN A 27 3.29 -9.30 4.36
N PHE A 28 3.42 -9.15 3.04
CA PHE A 28 2.92 -8.00 2.31
C PHE A 28 1.89 -8.52 1.29
N ILE A 29 0.63 -8.56 1.72
CA ILE A 29 -0.50 -9.08 0.94
C ILE A 29 -1.21 -7.91 0.29
N CYS A 30 -1.55 -8.06 -0.98
CA CYS A 30 -2.20 -7.04 -1.79
C CYS A 30 -3.53 -7.58 -2.36
N ILE A 31 -4.49 -6.68 -2.54
CA ILE A 31 -5.78 -6.98 -3.16
C ILE A 31 -5.84 -6.21 -4.49
N GLY A 32 -5.70 -6.94 -5.58
CA GLY A 32 -5.73 -6.37 -6.94
C GLY A 32 -7.14 -6.12 -7.43
N LEU A 33 -7.27 -5.20 -8.39
CA LEU A 33 -8.55 -4.84 -9.04
C LEU A 33 -9.67 -4.51 -8.06
N ASN A 34 -9.33 -3.84 -6.97
CA ASN A 34 -10.26 -3.59 -5.86
C ASN A 34 -10.97 -2.24 -5.91
N TYR A 35 -10.83 -1.49 -7.00
CA TYR A 35 -11.52 -0.20 -7.19
C TYR A 35 -12.41 -0.26 -8.44
N SER A 36 -13.70 0.04 -8.28
CA SER A 36 -14.70 -0.07 -9.36
C SER A 36 -14.48 0.93 -10.50
N ASP A 37 -13.89 2.08 -10.22
CA ASP A 37 -13.45 3.06 -11.22
C ASP A 37 -12.25 2.54 -12.02
N HIS A 38 -11.26 1.95 -11.35
CA HIS A 38 -10.13 1.32 -12.02
C HIS A 38 -10.54 0.15 -12.94
N CYS A 39 -11.49 -0.69 -12.51
CA CYS A 39 -12.04 -1.75 -13.38
C CYS A 39 -12.65 -1.17 -14.65
N LYS A 40 -13.40 -0.06 -14.55
CA LYS A 40 -14.00 0.61 -15.72
C LYS A 40 -12.96 1.20 -16.66
N GLU A 41 -11.93 1.85 -16.13
CA GLU A 41 -10.84 2.45 -16.91
C GLU A 41 -10.01 1.40 -17.66
N SER A 42 -9.72 0.28 -17.00
CA SER A 42 -8.95 -0.83 -17.58
C SER A 42 -9.77 -1.76 -18.48
N GLY A 43 -11.10 -1.60 -18.51
CA GLY A 43 -12.00 -2.48 -19.26
C GLY A 43 -12.08 -3.91 -18.70
N MET A 44 -11.74 -4.08 -17.41
CA MET A 44 -11.79 -5.36 -16.73
C MET A 44 -13.13 -5.56 -16.03
N ASP A 45 -13.58 -6.81 -15.99
CA ASP A 45 -14.76 -7.19 -15.21
C ASP A 45 -14.51 -7.02 -13.71
N VAL A 46 -15.56 -6.66 -12.98
CA VAL A 46 -15.52 -6.60 -11.52
C VAL A 46 -15.33 -8.03 -10.98
N PRO A 47 -14.28 -8.29 -10.19
CA PRO A 47 -14.02 -9.63 -9.67
C PRO A 47 -15.11 -10.05 -8.67
N SER A 48 -15.48 -11.35 -8.67
CA SER A 48 -16.46 -11.92 -7.76
C SER A 48 -15.90 -12.21 -6.36
N GLU A 49 -14.57 -12.24 -6.22
CA GLU A 49 -13.82 -12.42 -4.98
C GLU A 49 -12.52 -11.60 -5.04
N PRO A 50 -11.90 -11.29 -3.89
CA PRO A 50 -10.66 -10.53 -3.87
C PRO A 50 -9.53 -11.21 -4.67
N VAL A 51 -8.93 -10.49 -5.61
CA VAL A 51 -7.74 -10.95 -6.34
C VAL A 51 -6.52 -10.77 -5.44
N ILE A 52 -6.05 -11.84 -4.83
CA ILE A 52 -4.97 -11.81 -3.84
C ILE A 52 -3.63 -12.06 -4.52
N PHE A 53 -2.68 -11.16 -4.26
CA PHE A 53 -1.27 -11.38 -4.60
C PHE A 53 -0.37 -10.88 -3.45
N SER A 54 0.92 -11.05 -3.57
CA SER A 54 1.88 -10.56 -2.57
C SER A 54 3.03 -9.81 -3.21
N LYS A 55 3.59 -8.88 -2.45
CA LYS A 55 4.93 -8.35 -2.67
C LYS A 55 5.87 -9.02 -1.66
N VAL A 56 7.11 -9.28 -2.07
CA VAL A 56 8.13 -9.74 -1.11
C VAL A 56 8.49 -8.60 -0.16
N THR A 57 8.68 -8.93 1.11
CA THR A 57 8.96 -7.91 2.13
C THR A 57 10.28 -7.18 1.93
N SER A 58 11.22 -7.77 1.18
CA SER A 58 12.48 -7.12 0.80
C SER A 58 12.30 -5.99 -0.23
N ALA A 59 11.13 -5.88 -0.87
CA ALA A 59 10.80 -4.74 -1.73
C ALA A 59 10.45 -3.46 -0.95
N ILE A 60 10.22 -3.57 0.37
CA ILE A 60 9.83 -2.44 1.22
C ILE A 60 11.00 -1.47 1.36
N CYS A 61 10.72 -0.19 1.16
CA CYS A 61 11.64 0.92 1.41
C CYS A 61 10.92 2.10 2.06
N GLY A 62 11.67 3.10 2.47
CA GLY A 62 11.11 4.33 3.04
C GLY A 62 10.38 5.18 2.00
N PRO A 63 9.57 6.16 2.44
CA PRO A 63 8.73 6.96 1.56
C PRO A 63 9.54 7.85 0.61
N ASP A 64 10.74 8.26 1.01
CA ASP A 64 11.61 9.16 0.25
C ASP A 64 12.85 8.44 -0.32
N ASP A 65 12.87 7.11 -0.29
CA ASP A 65 13.96 6.33 -0.87
C ASP A 65 13.85 6.28 -2.40
N ASP A 66 14.99 6.26 -3.07
CA ASP A 66 15.04 6.11 -4.51
C ASP A 66 14.44 4.77 -4.96
N VAL A 67 13.62 4.83 -6.00
CA VAL A 67 13.11 3.63 -6.69
C VAL A 67 14.13 3.16 -7.71
N ILE A 68 14.61 1.93 -7.55
CA ILE A 68 15.59 1.32 -8.44
C ILE A 68 14.87 0.61 -9.58
N ILE A 69 14.95 1.18 -10.78
CA ILE A 69 14.41 0.54 -11.98
C ILE A 69 15.20 -0.75 -12.27
N PRO A 70 14.55 -1.91 -12.30
CA PRO A 70 15.25 -3.18 -12.50
C PRO A 70 15.82 -3.32 -13.92
N ARG A 71 16.86 -4.13 -14.04
CA ARG A 71 17.47 -4.39 -15.35
C ARG A 71 16.45 -4.95 -16.33
N ASN A 72 16.42 -4.40 -17.55
CA ASN A 72 15.50 -4.75 -18.63
C ASN A 72 14.03 -4.39 -18.36
N ALA A 73 13.74 -3.57 -17.35
CA ALA A 73 12.42 -2.99 -17.15
C ALA A 73 12.13 -1.94 -18.24
N ILE A 74 10.91 -1.98 -18.78
CA ILE A 74 10.47 -1.06 -19.84
C ILE A 74 9.07 -0.51 -19.61
N LYS A 75 8.34 -1.02 -18.62
CA LYS A 75 6.95 -0.66 -18.31
C LYS A 75 6.75 -0.47 -16.80
N THR A 76 7.70 0.22 -16.16
CA THR A 76 7.57 0.54 -14.73
C THR A 76 6.49 1.59 -14.52
N ASP A 77 5.61 1.34 -13.57
CA ASP A 77 4.39 2.11 -13.30
C ASP A 77 4.17 2.26 -11.80
N TRP A 78 3.39 3.24 -11.42
CA TRP A 78 3.05 3.60 -10.04
C TRP A 78 1.60 3.23 -9.71
N GLU A 79 1.33 3.00 -8.42
CA GLU A 79 -0.02 2.82 -7.90
C GLU A 79 -0.08 3.38 -6.48
N VAL A 80 -0.84 4.47 -6.27
CA VAL A 80 -1.14 4.93 -4.90
C VAL A 80 -2.14 3.98 -4.26
N GLU A 81 -1.82 3.51 -3.03
CA GLU A 81 -2.63 2.53 -2.33
C GLU A 81 -2.80 2.85 -0.85
N LEU A 82 -3.90 2.36 -0.27
CA LEU A 82 -4.11 2.35 1.16
C LEU A 82 -3.44 1.12 1.78
N GLY A 83 -2.41 1.34 2.56
CA GLY A 83 -1.81 0.30 3.39
C GLY A 83 -2.59 0.09 4.69
N VAL A 84 -2.94 -1.16 5.00
CA VAL A 84 -3.61 -1.56 6.24
C VAL A 84 -2.66 -2.43 7.06
N VAL A 85 -2.27 -1.96 8.22
CA VAL A 85 -1.34 -2.67 9.10
C VAL A 85 -2.10 -3.49 10.12
N ILE A 86 -1.97 -4.82 10.06
CA ILE A 86 -2.57 -5.73 11.02
C ILE A 86 -1.69 -5.80 12.26
N GLY A 87 -2.22 -5.42 13.41
CA GLY A 87 -1.52 -5.29 14.68
C GLY A 87 -1.82 -6.36 15.71
N LYS A 88 -2.79 -7.25 15.44
CA LYS A 88 -3.15 -8.38 16.30
C LYS A 88 -3.33 -9.63 15.44
N PRO A 89 -3.06 -10.83 15.99
CA PRO A 89 -3.37 -12.07 15.29
C PRO A 89 -4.83 -12.11 14.84
N ALA A 90 -5.07 -12.42 13.56
CA ALA A 90 -6.39 -12.53 12.96
C ALA A 90 -6.50 -13.89 12.26
N ARG A 91 -7.46 -14.71 12.69
CA ARG A 91 -7.72 -16.01 12.09
C ARG A 91 -9.21 -16.31 12.20
N TYR A 92 -9.88 -16.55 11.06
CA TYR A 92 -11.33 -16.78 11.00
C TYR A 92 -12.13 -15.68 11.72
N VAL A 93 -11.72 -14.43 11.49
CA VAL A 93 -12.33 -13.26 12.12
C VAL A 93 -13.60 -12.89 11.36
N ASP A 94 -14.67 -12.61 12.09
CA ASP A 94 -15.90 -12.09 11.50
C ASP A 94 -15.69 -10.65 10.99
N GLU A 95 -16.37 -10.30 9.90
CA GLU A 95 -16.30 -8.95 9.30
C GLU A 95 -16.54 -7.84 10.33
N LYS A 96 -17.49 -8.03 11.26
CA LYS A 96 -17.82 -7.04 12.30
C LYS A 96 -16.68 -6.71 13.26
N SER A 97 -15.75 -7.64 13.45
CA SER A 97 -14.60 -7.50 14.34
C SER A 97 -13.27 -7.32 13.59
N ALA A 98 -13.28 -7.33 12.26
CA ALA A 98 -12.08 -7.25 11.45
C ALA A 98 -11.26 -5.99 11.74
N LEU A 99 -11.89 -4.83 11.86
CA LEU A 99 -11.22 -3.56 12.13
C LEU A 99 -10.56 -3.49 13.52
N ASP A 100 -10.97 -4.31 14.48
CA ASP A 100 -10.33 -4.39 15.82
C ASP A 100 -8.90 -4.96 15.75
N HIS A 101 -8.54 -5.58 14.65
CA HIS A 101 -7.20 -6.14 14.41
C HIS A 101 -6.26 -5.15 13.71
N VAL A 102 -6.75 -4.01 13.24
CA VAL A 102 -5.95 -3.00 12.54
C VAL A 102 -5.17 -2.16 13.55
N ALA A 103 -3.85 -2.07 13.36
CA ALA A 103 -2.97 -1.17 14.12
C ALA A 103 -3.01 0.26 13.59
N GLY A 104 -3.17 0.41 12.28
CA GLY A 104 -3.19 1.71 11.60
C GLY A 104 -3.14 1.57 10.09
N TYR A 105 -3.04 2.72 9.45
CA TYR A 105 -3.04 2.89 8.01
C TYR A 105 -1.83 3.69 7.57
N CYS A 106 -1.37 3.45 6.37
CA CYS A 106 -0.28 4.23 5.76
C CYS A 106 -0.50 4.36 4.25
N VAL A 107 0.25 5.24 3.61
CA VAL A 107 0.30 5.31 2.16
C VAL A 107 1.32 4.29 1.65
N ILE A 108 0.99 3.64 0.56
CA ILE A 108 1.86 2.72 -0.17
C ILE A 108 1.91 3.14 -1.63
N ASN A 109 3.08 3.00 -2.24
CA ASN A 109 3.20 3.01 -3.69
C ASN A 109 3.45 1.57 -4.15
N ASP A 110 2.42 0.91 -4.72
CA ASP A 110 2.53 -0.45 -5.25
C ASP A 110 3.17 -0.44 -6.64
N LEU A 111 4.45 -0.05 -6.69
CA LEU A 111 5.22 -0.01 -7.93
C LEU A 111 5.22 -1.35 -8.64
N SER A 112 5.07 -1.28 -9.96
CA SER A 112 4.87 -2.42 -10.81
C SER A 112 5.70 -2.31 -12.08
N GLU A 113 6.42 -3.36 -12.45
CA GLU A 113 6.92 -3.50 -13.80
C GLU A 113 5.90 -4.34 -14.58
N ARG A 114 5.10 -3.69 -15.41
CA ARG A 114 3.94 -4.28 -16.08
C ARG A 114 4.30 -5.40 -17.04
N GLU A 115 5.42 -5.31 -17.73
CA GLU A 115 5.89 -6.38 -18.61
C GLU A 115 6.21 -7.64 -17.80
N PHE A 116 6.90 -7.51 -16.65
CA PHE A 116 7.21 -8.65 -15.79
C PHE A 116 5.96 -9.23 -15.13
N GLN A 117 4.99 -8.36 -14.77
CA GLN A 117 3.75 -8.73 -14.12
C GLN A 117 2.82 -9.52 -15.05
N LEU A 118 2.59 -9.01 -16.27
CA LEU A 118 1.48 -9.43 -17.12
C LEU A 118 1.92 -10.22 -18.36
N GLU A 119 3.13 -9.98 -18.86
CA GLU A 119 3.58 -10.52 -20.15
C GLU A 119 4.56 -11.70 -19.98
N ARG A 120 4.87 -12.11 -18.73
CA ARG A 120 5.77 -13.23 -18.40
C ARG A 120 5.04 -14.31 -17.60
N ASP A 121 4.16 -15.06 -18.26
CA ASP A 121 3.43 -16.22 -17.71
C ASP A 121 2.50 -15.90 -16.51
N GLY A 122 2.05 -14.65 -16.38
CA GLY A 122 1.00 -14.24 -15.44
C GLY A 122 1.34 -14.33 -13.94
N GLN A 123 2.61 -14.45 -13.57
CA GLN A 123 3.04 -14.42 -12.17
C GLN A 123 3.30 -12.97 -11.71
N TRP A 124 2.28 -12.33 -11.17
CA TRP A 124 2.32 -10.91 -10.81
C TRP A 124 3.48 -10.53 -9.90
N ILE A 125 3.87 -11.42 -8.98
CA ILE A 125 4.96 -11.18 -8.04
C ILE A 125 6.27 -10.77 -8.75
N LYS A 126 6.52 -11.23 -9.97
CA LYS A 126 7.71 -10.87 -10.76
C LYS A 126 7.81 -9.37 -11.02
N GLY A 127 6.69 -8.72 -11.31
CA GLY A 127 6.62 -7.27 -11.58
C GLY A 127 6.34 -6.43 -10.34
N LYS A 128 5.78 -7.05 -9.30
CA LYS A 128 5.37 -6.37 -8.05
C LYS A 128 6.45 -6.38 -6.97
N SER A 129 7.51 -7.17 -7.11
CA SER A 129 8.46 -7.45 -6.03
C SER A 129 9.92 -7.14 -6.37
N CYS A 130 10.18 -6.25 -7.33
CA CYS A 130 11.52 -5.74 -7.55
C CYS A 130 12.01 -4.93 -6.33
N ASP A 131 13.32 -4.83 -6.17
CA ASP A 131 13.92 -4.05 -5.08
C ASP A 131 13.36 -2.62 -5.07
N THR A 132 13.02 -2.10 -3.90
CA THR A 132 12.43 -0.77 -3.68
C THR A 132 11.03 -0.53 -4.29
N PHE A 133 10.35 -1.58 -4.77
CA PHE A 133 9.02 -1.46 -5.36
C PHE A 133 7.86 -1.39 -4.35
N GLY A 134 8.18 -1.22 -3.07
CA GLY A 134 7.21 -1.07 -1.98
C GLY A 134 7.53 0.08 -1.04
N PRO A 135 7.60 1.35 -1.51
CA PRO A 135 7.70 2.49 -0.61
C PRO A 135 6.47 2.55 0.30
N ILE A 136 6.69 2.66 1.61
CA ILE A 136 5.62 2.80 2.60
C ILE A 136 5.89 3.94 3.57
N GLY A 137 4.87 4.70 3.89
CA GLY A 137 4.94 5.81 4.84
C GLY A 137 4.31 7.08 4.29
N PRO A 138 4.70 8.27 4.81
CA PRO A 138 5.73 8.47 5.86
C PRO A 138 5.27 8.07 7.26
N TRP A 139 3.96 8.00 7.50
CA TRP A 139 3.36 7.78 8.83
C TRP A 139 2.56 6.50 8.89
N LEU A 140 2.53 5.87 10.06
CA LEU A 140 1.49 4.94 10.47
C LEU A 140 0.45 5.74 11.26
N VAL A 141 -0.72 5.93 10.68
CA VAL A 141 -1.82 6.70 11.28
C VAL A 141 -2.79 5.75 11.98
N THR A 142 -3.12 6.02 13.22
CA THR A 142 -4.00 5.15 14.02
C THR A 142 -5.47 5.21 13.58
N PRO A 143 -6.27 4.16 13.80
CA PRO A 143 -7.67 4.11 13.34
C PRO A 143 -8.55 5.24 13.87
N ASP A 144 -8.26 5.76 15.06
CA ASP A 144 -9.01 6.86 15.67
C ASP A 144 -8.75 8.21 14.97
N GLU A 145 -7.56 8.40 14.37
CA GLU A 145 -7.27 9.59 13.54
C GLU A 145 -7.84 9.46 12.13
N VAL A 146 -7.77 8.27 11.54
CA VAL A 146 -8.31 8.01 10.19
C VAL A 146 -9.83 8.06 10.16
N GLY A 147 -10.49 7.55 11.21
CA GLY A 147 -11.94 7.45 11.27
C GLY A 147 -12.49 6.40 10.32
N ASN A 148 -13.05 6.80 9.19
CA ASN A 148 -13.62 5.87 8.21
C ASN A 148 -12.65 5.57 7.06
N PRO A 149 -12.01 4.38 7.03
CA PRO A 149 -11.06 4.01 5.98
C PRO A 149 -11.72 3.83 4.60
N GLN A 150 -13.04 3.76 4.53
CA GLN A 150 -13.81 3.66 3.27
C GLN A 150 -14.20 5.02 2.69
N ASN A 151 -13.61 6.11 3.14
CA ASN A 151 -13.84 7.45 2.58
C ASN A 151 -12.59 8.32 2.68
N LEU A 152 -11.49 7.86 2.09
CA LEU A 152 -10.21 8.56 2.03
C LEU A 152 -9.89 8.90 0.57
N ASP A 153 -9.48 10.13 0.33
CA ASP A 153 -8.99 10.52 -0.99
C ASP A 153 -7.59 9.94 -1.21
N LEU A 154 -7.38 9.38 -2.39
CA LEU A 154 -6.12 8.83 -2.86
C LEU A 154 -5.71 9.54 -4.15
N TRP A 155 -4.51 10.08 -4.17
CA TRP A 155 -4.00 10.74 -5.37
C TRP A 155 -2.49 10.57 -5.53
N LEU A 156 -2.03 10.66 -6.77
CA LEU A 156 -0.63 10.54 -7.12
C LEU A 156 -0.28 11.58 -8.20
N GLU A 157 0.86 12.21 -8.01
CA GLU A 157 1.43 13.17 -8.95
C GLU A 157 2.86 12.79 -9.30
N VAL A 158 3.22 13.04 -10.56
CA VAL A 158 4.59 12.94 -11.05
C VAL A 158 4.93 14.26 -11.75
N ASP A 159 6.00 14.90 -11.32
CA ASP A 159 6.45 16.20 -11.85
C ASP A 159 5.34 17.27 -11.86
N GLY A 160 4.52 17.29 -10.82
CA GLY A 160 3.41 18.25 -10.66
C GLY A 160 2.18 17.97 -11.51
N LYS A 161 2.15 16.86 -12.24
CA LYS A 161 0.97 16.40 -12.97
C LYS A 161 0.29 15.26 -12.23
N ARG A 162 -1.02 15.40 -11.99
CA ARG A 162 -1.84 14.35 -11.37
C ARG A 162 -2.14 13.24 -12.37
N TYR A 163 -1.88 12.00 -11.93
CA TYR A 163 -2.10 10.78 -12.71
C TYR A 163 -3.12 9.85 -12.09
N GLN A 164 -3.22 9.85 -10.76
CA GLN A 164 -4.27 9.11 -10.05
C GLN A 164 -5.03 10.09 -9.15
N ASP A 165 -6.36 9.96 -9.11
CA ASP A 165 -7.28 10.77 -8.31
C ASP A 165 -8.53 9.94 -8.03
N GLY A 166 -8.59 9.29 -6.88
CA GLY A 166 -9.62 8.35 -6.49
C GLY A 166 -10.02 8.49 -5.03
N ASN A 167 -10.88 7.60 -4.58
CA ASN A 167 -11.30 7.55 -3.17
C ASN A 167 -11.61 6.12 -2.77
N THR A 168 -11.26 5.73 -1.56
CA THR A 168 -11.49 4.37 -1.03
C THR A 168 -12.96 3.94 -0.98
N ARG A 169 -13.91 4.87 -1.12
CA ARG A 169 -15.35 4.53 -1.25
C ARG A 169 -15.67 3.74 -2.53
N THR A 170 -14.78 3.74 -3.52
CA THR A 170 -14.94 2.96 -4.76
C THR A 170 -14.36 1.55 -4.65
N MET A 171 -13.82 1.17 -3.48
CA MET A 171 -13.41 -0.21 -3.20
C MET A 171 -14.59 -1.16 -3.41
N ILE A 172 -14.31 -2.28 -4.11
CA ILE A 172 -15.25 -3.38 -4.32
C ILE A 172 -15.38 -4.20 -3.03
N PHE A 173 -14.23 -4.51 -2.43
CA PHE A 173 -14.12 -5.20 -1.14
C PHE A 173 -13.53 -4.22 -0.13
N GLY A 174 -14.31 -3.81 0.85
CA GLY A 174 -13.88 -2.88 1.89
C GLY A 174 -12.90 -3.49 2.88
N VAL A 175 -12.23 -2.64 3.67
CA VAL A 175 -11.30 -3.08 4.72
C VAL A 175 -12.01 -3.93 5.77
#